data_ee751273ed8e7d172766162099de9fd2
#
_entry.id   ee751273ed8e7d172766162099de9fd2
#
_cell.length_a   1.000
_cell.length_b   1.000
_cell.length_c   1.000
_cell.angle_alpha   90.00
_cell.angle_beta   90.00
_cell.angle_gamma   90.00
#
_symmetry.space_group_name_H-M   'P 1'
#
loop_
_entity.id
_entity.type
_entity.pdbx_description
1 polymer ?
#
loop_
_entity_poly.entity_id
_entity_poly.type
_entity_poly.pdbx_seq_one_letter_code
_entity_poly.pdbx_strand_id
1 'polypeptide(L)'
;MCRDIIENGTSTEGEKVRPRWEDGTPAYTIKKFGVVNRYDLSKEFPALTLRRTGIKSCVDEMLWIWQKKSNNINDLNSHIWDSWADEDGSIGKAYGYQMQVKHQYKEGMMDQVDRVIYDLKNNPYSRRIMTNIYVHQDLHEMNLYPCAYSVTFNVTKEKDSEKLTLNGILNQRSQDVLAANNWNVCQYAVLLHMLAQVCDMKVGEFVHVIADAHIYDRHVPMIEELISREPLPAPNFWLNPEVKDFYDFTPDDVKLEGYETHPQIKNIPIAV
;
A
#
# COMPACT_ATOMS: atom_id res chain seq x y z
N MET A 1 -0.87 0.61 -17.57
CA MET A 1 -0.67 -0.67 -16.87
C MET A 1 -1.70 -1.73 -17.28
N CYS A 2 -3.01 -1.61 -16.97
CA CYS A 2 -4.00 -2.67 -17.25
C CYS A 2 -4.01 -3.11 -18.72
N ARG A 3 -4.09 -2.18 -19.67
CA ARG A 3 -4.06 -2.50 -21.12
C ARG A 3 -2.80 -3.28 -21.49
N ASP A 4 -1.64 -2.85 -21.01
CA ASP A 4 -0.37 -3.51 -21.29
C ASP A 4 -0.30 -4.92 -20.68
N ILE A 5 -0.90 -5.15 -19.51
CA ILE A 5 -0.99 -6.50 -18.92
C ILE A 5 -1.86 -7.40 -19.82
N ILE A 6 -3.04 -6.93 -20.24
CA ILE A 6 -3.98 -7.73 -21.07
C ILE A 6 -3.37 -8.02 -22.44
N GLU A 7 -2.77 -7.03 -23.10
CA GLU A 7 -2.28 -7.14 -24.48
C GLU A 7 -0.92 -7.84 -24.58
N ASN A 8 -0.04 -7.62 -23.60
CA ASN A 8 1.37 -8.03 -23.68
C ASN A 8 1.84 -8.87 -22.47
N GLY A 9 0.93 -9.27 -21.59
CA GLY A 9 1.25 -10.07 -20.42
C GLY A 9 1.43 -11.55 -20.75
N THR A 10 2.02 -12.28 -19.81
CA THR A 10 2.17 -13.73 -19.87
C THR A 10 1.03 -14.40 -19.13
N SER A 11 0.29 -15.30 -19.80
CA SER A 11 -0.75 -16.12 -19.15
C SER A 11 -0.12 -17.27 -18.36
N THR A 12 -0.73 -17.58 -17.21
CA THR A 12 -0.42 -18.77 -16.42
C THR A 12 -1.43 -19.90 -16.63
N GLU A 13 -2.29 -19.80 -17.64
CA GLU A 13 -3.28 -20.82 -17.97
C GLU A 13 -2.60 -22.17 -18.27
N GLY A 14 -3.11 -23.24 -17.63
CA GLY A 14 -2.53 -24.57 -17.74
C GLY A 14 -1.32 -24.84 -16.85
N GLU A 15 -0.77 -23.84 -16.20
CA GLU A 15 0.37 -23.99 -15.29
C GLU A 15 -0.06 -24.37 -13.87
N LYS A 16 0.87 -24.89 -13.08
CA LYS A 16 0.65 -25.15 -11.66
C LYS A 16 0.65 -23.85 -10.87
N VAL A 17 -0.54 -23.38 -10.51
CA VAL A 17 -0.73 -22.17 -9.67
C VAL A 17 -1.26 -22.54 -8.30
N ARG A 18 -0.87 -21.77 -7.27
CA ARG A 18 -1.35 -21.95 -5.89
C ARG A 18 -2.78 -21.43 -5.70
N PRO A 19 -3.11 -20.19 -6.14
CA PRO A 19 -4.41 -19.61 -5.84
C PRO A 19 -5.56 -20.42 -6.43
N ARG A 20 -6.69 -20.40 -5.69
CA ARG A 20 -7.93 -21.07 -6.09
C ARG A 20 -9.09 -20.10 -5.99
N TRP A 21 -10.04 -20.25 -6.89
CA TRP A 21 -11.33 -19.64 -6.75
C TRP A 21 -12.16 -20.36 -5.68
N GLU A 22 -13.25 -19.75 -5.21
CA GLU A 22 -14.15 -20.32 -4.21
C GLU A 22 -14.67 -21.73 -4.59
N ASP A 23 -14.86 -21.98 -5.88
CA ASP A 23 -15.27 -23.28 -6.41
C ASP A 23 -14.14 -24.33 -6.51
N GLY A 24 -12.96 -24.01 -6.01
CA GLY A 24 -11.77 -24.86 -6.00
C GLY A 24 -11.00 -24.93 -7.32
N THR A 25 -11.48 -24.26 -8.37
CA THR A 25 -10.76 -24.23 -9.65
C THR A 25 -9.50 -23.36 -9.57
N PRO A 26 -8.45 -23.65 -10.37
CA PRO A 26 -7.26 -22.80 -10.41
C PRO A 26 -7.59 -21.36 -10.80
N ALA A 27 -7.02 -20.40 -10.07
CA ALA A 27 -7.11 -19.00 -10.42
C ALA A 27 -5.88 -18.59 -11.25
N TYR A 28 -6.06 -18.58 -12.56
CA TYR A 28 -5.01 -18.19 -13.49
C TYR A 28 -4.89 -16.67 -13.61
N THR A 29 -3.73 -16.21 -14.06
CA THR A 29 -3.45 -14.78 -14.22
C THR A 29 -2.84 -14.47 -15.58
N ILE A 30 -3.03 -13.22 -16.02
CA ILE A 30 -2.18 -12.58 -17.01
C ILE A 30 -1.30 -11.60 -16.25
N LYS A 31 0.01 -11.64 -16.43
CA LYS A 31 0.96 -10.89 -15.63
C LYS A 31 2.07 -10.20 -16.41
N LYS A 32 2.54 -9.08 -15.85
CA LYS A 32 3.74 -8.36 -16.33
C LYS A 32 4.78 -8.31 -15.24
N PHE A 33 6.02 -8.51 -15.63
CA PHE A 33 7.18 -8.37 -14.76
C PHE A 33 7.69 -6.92 -14.75
N GLY A 34 8.00 -6.42 -13.55
CA GLY A 34 8.78 -5.20 -13.39
C GLY A 34 8.03 -3.91 -13.75
N VAL A 35 6.77 -3.78 -13.31
CA VAL A 35 5.98 -2.56 -13.52
C VAL A 35 6.40 -1.48 -12.52
N VAL A 36 6.59 -0.25 -13.00
CA VAL A 36 6.92 0.92 -12.18
C VAL A 36 5.90 2.03 -12.46
N ASN A 37 5.14 2.41 -11.43
CA ASN A 37 4.23 3.56 -11.48
C ASN A 37 4.81 4.71 -10.64
N ARG A 38 4.63 5.95 -11.11
CA ARG A 38 5.11 7.16 -10.43
C ARG A 38 3.96 8.12 -10.22
N TYR A 39 3.87 8.65 -9.00
CA TYR A 39 2.83 9.59 -8.58
C TYR A 39 3.49 10.81 -7.95
N ASP A 40 3.27 11.98 -8.53
CA ASP A 40 3.72 13.27 -7.98
C ASP A 40 2.69 13.76 -6.96
N LEU A 41 2.89 13.41 -5.69
CA LEU A 41 1.96 13.75 -4.61
C LEU A 41 1.93 15.25 -4.30
N SER A 42 2.88 16.02 -4.80
CA SER A 42 2.86 17.49 -4.70
C SER A 42 1.81 18.12 -5.59
N LYS A 43 1.34 17.41 -6.61
CA LYS A 43 0.36 17.89 -7.60
C LYS A 43 -1.04 17.36 -7.37
N GLU A 44 -1.16 16.05 -7.16
CA GLU A 44 -2.47 15.41 -6.99
C GLU A 44 -2.38 14.14 -6.14
N PHE A 45 -3.48 13.78 -5.51
CA PHE A 45 -3.60 12.53 -4.78
C PHE A 45 -4.06 11.40 -5.72
N PRO A 46 -3.40 10.23 -5.74
CA PRO A 46 -3.63 9.18 -6.73
C PRO A 46 -4.85 8.29 -6.41
N ALA A 47 -5.99 8.89 -6.07
CA ALA A 47 -7.23 8.16 -5.91
C ALA A 47 -7.85 7.83 -7.27
N LEU A 48 -8.17 6.56 -7.49
CA LEU A 48 -8.81 6.14 -8.73
C LEU A 48 -10.24 6.69 -8.82
N THR A 49 -10.56 7.33 -9.96
CA THR A 49 -11.91 7.86 -10.23
C THR A 49 -12.78 6.91 -11.07
N LEU A 50 -12.18 5.90 -11.68
CA LEU A 50 -12.90 4.88 -12.48
C LEU A 50 -13.79 3.96 -11.63
N ARG A 51 -13.48 3.85 -10.34
CA ARG A 51 -14.32 3.27 -9.28
C ARG A 51 -13.87 3.81 -7.93
N ARG A 52 -14.74 3.72 -6.93
CA ARG A 52 -14.45 4.28 -5.61
C ARG A 52 -13.48 3.42 -4.81
N THR A 53 -12.50 4.08 -4.17
CA THR A 53 -11.66 3.52 -3.11
C THR A 53 -12.18 4.01 -1.75
N GLY A 54 -12.45 3.10 -0.82
CA GLY A 54 -12.90 3.44 0.54
C GLY A 54 -11.75 4.01 1.37
N ILE A 55 -11.49 5.30 1.27
CA ILE A 55 -10.30 5.93 1.88
C ILE A 55 -10.20 5.72 3.39
N LYS A 56 -11.31 5.79 4.13
CA LYS A 56 -11.28 5.58 5.59
C LYS A 56 -10.81 4.18 5.96
N SER A 57 -11.34 3.15 5.30
CA SER A 57 -10.93 1.76 5.54
C SER A 57 -9.49 1.51 5.07
N CYS A 58 -9.10 2.15 3.98
CA CYS A 58 -7.73 2.12 3.46
C CYS A 58 -6.73 2.71 4.47
N VAL A 59 -7.06 3.84 5.08
CA VAL A 59 -6.25 4.50 6.13
C VAL A 59 -6.25 3.68 7.41
N ASP A 60 -7.40 3.14 7.83
CA ASP A 60 -7.51 2.30 9.03
C ASP A 60 -6.57 1.08 8.95
N GLU A 61 -6.52 0.39 7.79
CA GLU A 61 -5.61 -0.71 7.59
C GLU A 61 -4.14 -0.27 7.57
N MET A 62 -3.82 0.86 6.93
CA MET A 62 -2.45 1.39 6.95
C MET A 62 -2.02 1.74 8.38
N LEU A 63 -2.88 2.37 9.18
CA LEU A 63 -2.61 2.65 10.59
C LEU A 63 -2.57 1.38 11.45
N TRP A 64 -3.36 0.36 11.12
CA TRP A 64 -3.29 -0.95 11.77
C TRP A 64 -1.89 -1.58 11.60
N ILE A 65 -1.29 -1.49 10.41
CA ILE A 65 0.05 -2.03 10.12
C ILE A 65 1.14 -1.14 10.73
N TRP A 66 1.09 0.17 10.48
CA TRP A 66 2.22 1.08 10.74
C TRP A 66 2.17 1.75 12.12
N GLN A 67 0.99 2.04 12.64
CA GLN A 67 0.81 2.78 13.89
C GLN A 67 0.48 1.83 15.05
N LYS A 68 -0.59 1.04 14.94
CA LYS A 68 -0.96 0.03 15.93
C LYS A 68 0.04 -1.13 15.94
N LYS A 69 0.69 -1.39 14.82
CA LYS A 69 1.67 -2.48 14.65
C LYS A 69 1.07 -3.83 15.03
N SER A 70 -0.20 -4.01 14.71
CA SER A 70 -0.97 -5.20 15.08
C SER A 70 -0.97 -6.24 13.95
N ASN A 71 -1.10 -7.49 14.34
CA ASN A 71 -1.35 -8.63 13.47
C ASN A 71 -2.69 -9.33 13.81
N ASN A 72 -3.54 -8.68 14.60
CA ASN A 72 -4.85 -9.20 14.97
C ASN A 72 -5.96 -8.38 14.27
N ILE A 73 -6.85 -9.06 13.53
CA ILE A 73 -7.93 -8.43 12.78
C ILE A 73 -8.99 -7.78 13.67
N ASN A 74 -9.07 -8.11 14.97
CA ASN A 74 -9.96 -7.46 15.93
C ASN A 74 -9.57 -6.00 16.19
N ASP A 75 -8.36 -5.58 15.83
CA ASP A 75 -7.88 -4.20 15.90
C ASP A 75 -8.18 -3.40 14.63
N LEU A 76 -8.78 -4.03 13.62
CA LEU A 76 -9.13 -3.47 12.32
C LEU A 76 -10.65 -3.39 12.18
N ASN A 77 -11.16 -2.28 11.62
CA ASN A 77 -12.61 -2.09 11.46
C ASN A 77 -13.18 -2.75 10.20
N SER A 78 -12.35 -3.14 9.24
CA SER A 78 -12.77 -3.80 8.01
C SER A 78 -12.57 -5.30 8.08
N HIS A 79 -13.32 -6.05 7.26
CA HIS A 79 -13.30 -7.52 7.18
C HIS A 79 -12.43 -8.07 6.05
N ILE A 80 -11.55 -7.23 5.48
CA ILE A 80 -10.76 -7.61 4.29
C ILE A 80 -9.69 -8.66 4.57
N TRP A 81 -9.36 -8.88 5.84
CA TRP A 81 -8.35 -9.84 6.28
C TRP A 81 -8.93 -11.14 6.87
N ASP A 82 -10.26 -11.26 6.98
CA ASP A 82 -10.91 -12.41 7.63
C ASP A 82 -10.50 -13.77 7.04
N SER A 83 -10.28 -13.84 5.72
CA SER A 83 -9.86 -15.07 5.03
C SER A 83 -8.44 -15.55 5.37
N TRP A 84 -7.62 -14.71 6.00
CA TRP A 84 -6.24 -15.03 6.37
C TRP A 84 -6.02 -15.09 7.88
N ALA A 85 -7.06 -14.80 8.67
CA ALA A 85 -6.98 -14.87 10.13
C ALA A 85 -7.23 -16.29 10.61
N ASP A 86 -6.53 -16.68 11.68
CA ASP A 86 -6.83 -17.89 12.44
C ASP A 86 -8.02 -17.67 13.41
N GLU A 87 -8.34 -18.69 14.20
CA GLU A 87 -9.46 -18.66 15.14
C GLU A 87 -9.36 -17.54 16.19
N ASP A 88 -8.13 -17.13 16.53
CA ASP A 88 -7.85 -16.05 17.50
C ASP A 88 -7.82 -14.67 16.83
N GLY A 89 -8.04 -14.61 15.52
CA GLY A 89 -8.01 -13.39 14.73
C GLY A 89 -6.61 -12.94 14.33
N SER A 90 -5.58 -13.76 14.53
CA SER A 90 -4.20 -13.47 14.16
C SER A 90 -3.93 -13.79 12.68
N ILE A 91 -3.11 -12.98 12.02
CA ILE A 91 -2.53 -13.28 10.70
C ILE A 91 -1.09 -13.81 10.81
N GLY A 92 -0.69 -14.25 11.99
CA GLY A 92 0.65 -14.73 12.29
C GLY A 92 1.68 -13.60 12.37
N LYS A 93 2.94 -13.92 12.12
CA LYS A 93 4.06 -12.95 12.20
C LYS A 93 4.15 -12.01 10.98
N ALA A 94 3.03 -11.73 10.32
CA ALA A 94 2.95 -10.93 9.11
C ALA A 94 2.68 -9.45 9.41
N TYR A 95 3.01 -8.60 8.45
CA TYR A 95 2.72 -7.15 8.40
C TYR A 95 3.00 -6.40 9.71
N GLY A 96 1.98 -6.01 10.48
CA GLY A 96 2.12 -5.23 11.71
C GLY A 96 3.00 -5.91 12.76
N TYR A 97 3.01 -7.24 12.81
CA TYR A 97 3.93 -7.97 13.69
C TYR A 97 5.39 -7.58 13.44
N GLN A 98 5.81 -7.52 12.18
CA GLN A 98 7.19 -7.16 11.85
C GLN A 98 7.50 -5.67 12.13
N MET A 99 6.47 -4.82 12.14
CA MET A 99 6.62 -3.41 12.50
C MET A 99 6.79 -3.18 14.01
N GLN A 100 6.29 -4.08 14.87
CA GLN A 100 6.45 -3.95 16.32
C GLN A 100 7.78 -4.53 16.85
N VAL A 101 8.46 -5.37 16.09
CA VAL A 101 9.72 -5.98 16.52
C VAL A 101 10.76 -4.90 16.77
N LYS A 102 11.33 -4.90 17.97
CA LYS A 102 12.40 -3.95 18.34
C LYS A 102 13.75 -4.47 17.87
N HIS A 103 14.53 -3.60 17.26
CA HIS A 103 15.88 -3.86 16.77
C HIS A 103 16.89 -2.99 17.51
N GLN A 104 18.11 -3.52 17.72
CA GLN A 104 19.20 -2.76 18.31
C GLN A 104 19.88 -1.90 17.25
N TYR A 105 19.80 -0.59 17.43
CA TYR A 105 20.56 0.40 16.67
C TYR A 105 21.64 1.01 17.56
N LYS A 106 22.52 1.84 16.98
CA LYS A 106 23.53 2.56 17.77
C LYS A 106 22.91 3.54 18.77
N GLU A 107 21.77 4.10 18.39
CA GLU A 107 21.00 5.08 19.13
C GLU A 107 20.07 4.45 20.19
N GLY A 108 19.91 3.13 20.20
CA GLY A 108 19.06 2.40 21.14
C GLY A 108 18.12 1.41 20.46
N MET A 109 17.19 0.88 21.26
CA MET A 109 16.19 -0.06 20.78
C MET A 109 15.02 0.70 20.15
N MET A 110 14.71 0.42 18.89
CA MET A 110 13.59 0.98 18.15
C MET A 110 12.96 -0.10 17.25
N ASP A 111 11.67 0.02 16.98
CA ASP A 111 11.08 -0.69 15.85
C ASP A 111 11.33 0.07 14.53
N GLN A 112 10.93 -0.54 13.41
CA GLN A 112 11.22 0.03 12.09
C GLN A 112 10.51 1.37 11.85
N VAL A 113 9.30 1.58 12.37
CA VAL A 113 8.54 2.81 12.20
C VAL A 113 9.18 3.96 12.99
N ASP A 114 9.50 3.71 14.27
CA ASP A 114 10.20 4.67 15.12
C ASP A 114 11.57 5.02 14.52
N ARG A 115 12.28 4.03 13.96
CA ARG A 115 13.55 4.24 13.27
C ARG A 115 13.42 5.15 12.05
N VAL A 116 12.40 4.94 11.22
CA VAL A 116 12.14 5.80 10.05
C VAL A 116 11.90 7.24 10.49
N ILE A 117 11.02 7.46 11.47
CA ILE A 117 10.69 8.80 11.98
C ILE A 117 11.94 9.47 12.59
N TYR A 118 12.71 8.71 13.37
CA TYR A 118 13.98 9.19 13.96
C TYR A 118 14.96 9.65 12.88
N ASP A 119 15.20 8.83 11.86
CA ASP A 119 16.15 9.16 10.79
C ASP A 119 15.66 10.34 9.93
N LEU A 120 14.37 10.42 9.60
CA LEU A 120 13.82 11.56 8.87
C LEU A 120 14.01 12.88 9.62
N LYS A 121 13.89 12.87 10.95
CA LYS A 121 14.06 14.07 11.78
C LYS A 121 15.53 14.42 12.03
N ASN A 122 16.41 13.43 12.22
CA ASN A 122 17.78 13.65 12.68
C ASN A 122 18.85 13.47 11.61
N ASN A 123 18.56 12.68 10.56
CA ASN A 123 19.50 12.39 9.48
C ASN A 123 18.78 12.24 8.12
N PRO A 124 18.05 13.27 7.68
CA PRO A 124 17.13 13.17 6.54
C PRO A 124 17.81 12.77 5.22
N TYR A 125 19.08 13.11 5.02
CA TYR A 125 19.82 12.74 3.80
C TYR A 125 20.42 11.31 3.84
N SER A 126 20.11 10.52 4.87
CA SER A 126 20.53 9.12 4.94
C SER A 126 19.93 8.32 3.79
N ARG A 127 20.74 7.45 3.19
CA ARG A 127 20.32 6.48 2.15
C ARG A 127 19.91 5.13 2.75
N ARG A 128 19.66 5.09 4.07
CA ARG A 128 19.39 3.87 4.85
C ARG A 128 18.04 3.91 5.53
N ILE A 129 17.17 4.86 5.13
CA ILE A 129 15.83 5.02 5.72
C ILE A 129 14.89 4.08 4.96
N MET A 130 14.58 2.94 5.55
CA MET A 130 13.73 1.94 4.93
C MET A 130 13.11 0.98 5.96
N THR A 131 12.04 0.35 5.54
CA THR A 131 11.42 -0.78 6.25
C THR A 131 11.47 -2.03 5.40
N ASN A 132 11.48 -3.19 6.06
CA ASN A 132 11.33 -4.50 5.40
C ASN A 132 10.60 -5.45 6.32
N ILE A 133 9.47 -5.97 5.85
CA ILE A 133 8.63 -6.89 6.60
C ILE A 133 8.60 -8.30 6.01
N TYR A 134 9.37 -8.56 4.94
CA TYR A 134 9.56 -9.90 4.40
C TYR A 134 10.75 -10.56 5.09
N VAL A 135 10.48 -11.19 6.24
CA VAL A 135 11.50 -11.79 7.11
C VAL A 135 11.50 -13.29 6.93
N HIS A 136 12.51 -13.83 6.24
CA HIS A 136 12.60 -15.26 5.88
C HIS A 136 12.52 -16.20 7.08
N GLN A 137 13.06 -15.79 8.24
CA GLN A 137 13.04 -16.56 9.46
C GLN A 137 11.61 -16.83 9.95
N ASP A 138 10.67 -15.90 9.71
CA ASP A 138 9.31 -15.92 10.23
C ASP A 138 8.26 -16.33 9.19
N LEU A 139 8.64 -16.58 7.92
CA LEU A 139 7.68 -16.88 6.85
C LEU A 139 6.76 -18.07 7.17
N HIS A 140 7.27 -19.09 7.84
CA HIS A 140 6.50 -20.29 8.20
C HIS A 140 5.41 -20.04 9.26
N GLU A 141 5.46 -18.87 9.93
CA GLU A 141 4.47 -18.41 10.90
C GLU A 141 3.62 -17.24 10.35
N MET A 142 3.66 -16.98 9.06
CA MET A 142 2.85 -15.97 8.38
C MET A 142 1.71 -16.63 7.62
N ASN A 143 0.47 -16.22 7.90
CA ASN A 143 -0.71 -16.73 7.17
C ASN A 143 -0.78 -16.18 5.75
N LEU A 144 -0.21 -14.98 5.52
CA LEU A 144 0.00 -14.41 4.21
C LEU A 144 1.38 -13.74 4.13
N TYR A 145 2.20 -14.15 3.17
CA TYR A 145 3.49 -13.50 2.94
C TYR A 145 3.29 -12.07 2.45
N PRO A 146 3.98 -11.06 3.01
CA PRO A 146 3.81 -9.67 2.63
C PRO A 146 3.98 -9.43 1.14
N CYS A 147 2.98 -8.82 0.51
CA CYS A 147 3.03 -8.39 -0.89
C CYS A 147 3.75 -7.04 -1.00
N ALA A 148 3.27 -6.03 -0.28
CA ALA A 148 3.92 -4.74 -0.07
C ALA A 148 4.95 -4.89 1.05
N TYR A 149 6.19 -5.22 0.72
CA TYR A 149 7.14 -5.76 1.71
C TYR A 149 8.21 -4.78 2.16
N SER A 150 8.48 -3.73 1.41
CA SER A 150 9.55 -2.77 1.75
C SER A 150 9.22 -1.38 1.25
N VAL A 151 9.48 -0.38 2.08
CA VAL A 151 9.44 1.03 1.68
C VAL A 151 10.81 1.64 1.92
N THR A 152 11.35 2.30 0.89
CA THR A 152 12.57 3.10 0.99
C THR A 152 12.19 4.57 0.92
N PHE A 153 12.64 5.34 1.89
CA PHE A 153 12.42 6.78 1.95
C PHE A 153 13.68 7.52 1.50
N ASN A 154 13.49 8.61 0.78
CA ASN A 154 14.57 9.46 0.34
C ASN A 154 14.13 10.92 0.42
N VAL A 155 15.03 11.77 0.87
CA VAL A 155 14.78 13.20 1.04
C VAL A 155 15.56 13.99 0.00
N THR A 156 14.85 14.87 -0.69
CA THR A 156 15.43 15.81 -1.65
C THR A 156 15.17 17.25 -1.21
N LYS A 157 15.81 18.20 -1.87
CA LYS A 157 15.58 19.63 -1.66
C LYS A 157 15.54 20.32 -3.01
N GLU A 158 14.45 20.99 -3.30
CA GLU A 158 14.35 21.86 -4.48
C GLU A 158 15.29 23.06 -4.33
N LYS A 159 15.82 23.54 -5.45
CA LYS A 159 16.85 24.59 -5.46
C LYS A 159 16.46 25.88 -4.73
N ASP A 160 15.17 26.25 -4.86
CA ASP A 160 14.63 27.49 -4.31
C ASP A 160 13.69 27.25 -3.10
N SER A 161 13.72 26.07 -2.50
CA SER A 161 12.91 25.72 -1.33
C SER A 161 13.77 25.65 -0.07
N GLU A 162 13.27 26.22 1.03
CA GLU A 162 13.87 26.03 2.35
C GLU A 162 13.47 24.69 2.98
N LYS A 163 12.30 24.16 2.61
CA LYS A 163 11.81 22.88 3.12
C LYS A 163 12.35 21.69 2.33
N LEU A 164 12.62 20.63 3.04
CA LEU A 164 12.96 19.33 2.48
C LEU A 164 11.71 18.67 1.89
N THR A 165 11.90 17.74 0.97
CA THR A 165 10.83 16.99 0.28
C THR A 165 11.03 15.51 0.52
N LEU A 166 10.02 14.85 1.08
CA LEU A 166 9.99 13.41 1.33
C LEU A 166 9.47 12.66 0.11
N ASN A 167 10.26 11.73 -0.39
CA ASN A 167 9.90 10.78 -1.45
C ASN A 167 9.90 9.35 -0.90
N GLY A 168 9.15 8.46 -1.54
CA GLY A 168 9.10 7.06 -1.13
C GLY A 168 9.01 6.10 -2.29
N ILE A 169 9.67 4.94 -2.16
CA ILE A 169 9.56 3.81 -3.08
C ILE A 169 8.93 2.64 -2.31
N LEU A 170 7.75 2.21 -2.76
CA LEU A 170 7.16 0.95 -2.32
C LEU A 170 7.63 -0.18 -3.23
N ASN A 171 8.24 -1.20 -2.66
CA ASN A 171 8.54 -2.44 -3.36
C ASN A 171 7.46 -3.48 -3.03
N GLN A 172 6.83 -3.98 -4.08
CA GLN A 172 5.78 -4.98 -4.00
C GLN A 172 6.15 -6.19 -4.87
N ARG A 173 6.14 -7.39 -4.28
CA ARG A 173 6.49 -8.62 -5.00
C ARG A 173 5.36 -9.15 -5.86
N SER A 174 4.12 -8.82 -5.52
CA SER A 174 2.91 -9.35 -6.13
C SER A 174 1.76 -8.36 -5.97
N GLN A 175 1.02 -8.07 -7.04
CA GLN A 175 -0.10 -7.12 -7.04
C GLN A 175 -1.28 -7.65 -7.84
N ASP A 176 -2.37 -7.97 -7.15
CA ASP A 176 -3.69 -8.08 -7.76
C ASP A 176 -4.15 -6.68 -8.19
N VAL A 177 -4.15 -6.44 -9.51
CA VAL A 177 -4.40 -5.10 -10.05
C VAL A 177 -5.83 -4.65 -9.82
N LEU A 178 -6.82 -5.55 -9.92
CA LEU A 178 -8.22 -5.17 -9.70
C LEU A 178 -8.51 -4.99 -8.21
N ALA A 179 -8.20 -5.98 -7.39
CA ALA A 179 -8.64 -5.96 -6.00
C ALA A 179 -7.83 -5.00 -5.12
N ALA A 180 -6.50 -4.94 -5.29
CA ALA A 180 -5.61 -4.33 -4.30
C ALA A 180 -4.81 -3.10 -4.78
N ASN A 181 -4.62 -2.89 -6.10
CA ASN A 181 -3.70 -1.83 -6.55
C ASN A 181 -4.08 -0.44 -6.04
N ASN A 182 -5.34 -0.02 -6.23
CA ASN A 182 -5.79 1.31 -5.77
C ASN A 182 -5.70 1.47 -4.27
N TRP A 183 -5.96 0.38 -3.55
CA TRP A 183 -5.91 0.33 -2.10
C TRP A 183 -4.50 0.60 -1.59
N ASN A 184 -3.52 -0.15 -2.09
CA ASN A 184 -2.12 0.02 -1.70
C ASN A 184 -1.57 1.39 -2.13
N VAL A 185 -1.90 1.87 -3.33
CA VAL A 185 -1.48 3.21 -3.79
C VAL A 185 -1.99 4.30 -2.85
N CYS A 186 -3.27 4.27 -2.47
CA CYS A 186 -3.82 5.24 -1.52
C CYS A 186 -3.18 5.13 -0.13
N GLN A 187 -2.97 3.91 0.39
CA GLN A 187 -2.34 3.68 1.69
C GLN A 187 -0.96 4.34 1.78
N TYR A 188 -0.10 4.04 0.82
CA TYR A 188 1.28 4.54 0.86
C TYR A 188 1.41 6.01 0.46
N ALA A 189 0.49 6.54 -0.36
CA ALA A 189 0.37 7.98 -0.58
C ALA A 189 0.01 8.72 0.71
N VAL A 190 -0.99 8.23 1.46
CA VAL A 190 -1.36 8.80 2.77
C VAL A 190 -0.21 8.71 3.77
N LEU A 191 0.46 7.55 3.85
CA LEU A 191 1.63 7.36 4.72
C LEU A 191 2.72 8.40 4.46
N LEU A 192 3.04 8.67 3.19
CA LEU A 192 4.02 9.69 2.83
C LEU A 192 3.59 11.09 3.24
N HIS A 193 2.32 11.45 3.06
CA HIS A 193 1.78 12.72 3.54
C HIS A 193 1.88 12.86 5.06
N MET A 194 1.51 11.81 5.82
CA MET A 194 1.59 11.81 7.28
C MET A 194 3.04 11.96 7.77
N LEU A 195 3.97 11.17 7.23
CA LEU A 195 5.38 11.24 7.59
C LEU A 195 6.01 12.58 7.21
N ALA A 196 5.69 13.12 6.04
CA ALA A 196 6.14 14.45 5.63
C ALA A 196 5.66 15.52 6.61
N GLN A 197 4.39 15.50 7.01
CA GLN A 197 3.82 16.47 7.96
C GLN A 197 4.52 16.41 9.33
N VAL A 198 4.65 15.22 9.93
CA VAL A 198 5.26 15.09 11.27
C VAL A 198 6.77 15.32 11.29
N CYS A 199 7.41 15.32 10.13
CA CYS A 199 8.83 15.66 9.97
C CYS A 199 9.07 17.06 9.40
N ASP A 200 8.02 17.88 9.29
CA ASP A 200 8.06 19.24 8.70
C ASP A 200 8.69 19.30 7.30
N MET A 201 8.29 18.37 6.45
CA MET A 201 8.71 18.26 5.06
C MET A 201 7.54 18.49 4.11
N LYS A 202 7.85 18.83 2.84
CA LYS A 202 6.89 18.69 1.74
C LYS A 202 6.77 17.23 1.35
N VAL A 203 5.60 16.80 0.88
CA VAL A 203 5.46 15.52 0.20
C VAL A 203 5.94 15.65 -1.25
N GLY A 204 6.62 14.62 -1.75
CA GLY A 204 7.18 14.58 -3.10
C GLY A 204 6.62 13.44 -3.94
N GLU A 205 7.50 12.63 -4.48
CA GLU A 205 7.13 11.54 -5.38
C GLU A 205 6.93 10.22 -4.61
N PHE A 206 5.88 9.52 -4.99
CA PHE A 206 5.64 8.13 -4.63
C PHE A 206 5.91 7.24 -5.85
N VAL A 207 6.83 6.29 -5.72
CA VAL A 207 7.17 5.31 -6.74
C VAL A 207 6.72 3.93 -6.28
N HIS A 208 5.89 3.27 -7.08
CA HIS A 208 5.40 1.93 -6.82
C HIS A 208 6.05 0.94 -7.78
N VAL A 209 6.93 0.11 -7.27
CA VAL A 209 7.65 -0.93 -8.00
C VAL A 209 7.00 -2.28 -7.74
N ILE A 210 6.54 -2.92 -8.79
CA ILE A 210 5.78 -4.18 -8.72
C ILE A 210 6.53 -5.25 -9.52
N ALA A 211 7.00 -6.31 -8.87
CA ALA A 211 7.69 -7.40 -9.54
C ALA A 211 6.72 -8.23 -10.39
N ASP A 212 5.54 -8.58 -9.87
CA ASP A 212 4.50 -9.32 -10.56
C ASP A 212 3.16 -8.55 -10.47
N ALA A 213 2.85 -7.81 -11.53
CA ALA A 213 1.56 -7.12 -11.67
C ALA A 213 0.62 -7.99 -12.49
N HIS A 214 -0.48 -8.47 -11.89
CA HIS A 214 -1.34 -9.46 -12.53
C HIS A 214 -2.83 -9.11 -12.45
N ILE A 215 -3.54 -9.63 -13.44
CA ILE A 215 -5.00 -9.63 -13.54
C ILE A 215 -5.43 -11.10 -13.57
N TYR A 216 -6.28 -11.49 -12.61
CA TYR A 216 -6.85 -12.84 -12.62
C TYR A 216 -7.79 -13.04 -13.81
N ASP A 217 -7.90 -14.27 -14.29
CA ASP A 217 -8.74 -14.65 -15.44
C ASP A 217 -10.18 -14.16 -15.30
N ARG A 218 -10.81 -14.34 -14.13
CA ARG A 218 -12.18 -13.86 -13.86
C ARG A 218 -12.28 -12.34 -13.66
N HIS A 219 -11.15 -11.66 -13.50
CA HIS A 219 -11.10 -10.19 -13.40
C HIS A 219 -10.99 -9.49 -14.75
N VAL A 220 -10.60 -10.18 -15.82
CA VAL A 220 -10.36 -9.57 -17.13
C VAL A 220 -11.56 -8.76 -17.63
N PRO A 221 -12.80 -9.30 -17.67
CA PRO A 221 -13.95 -8.51 -18.12
C PRO A 221 -14.21 -7.27 -17.26
N MET A 222 -13.96 -7.35 -15.96
CA MET A 222 -14.13 -6.23 -15.02
C MET A 222 -13.08 -5.14 -15.25
N ILE A 223 -11.84 -5.52 -15.55
CA ILE A 223 -10.77 -4.58 -15.92
C ILE A 223 -11.08 -3.92 -17.26
N GLU A 224 -11.58 -4.67 -18.25
CA GLU A 224 -11.99 -4.12 -19.56
C GLU A 224 -13.09 -3.08 -19.39
N GLU A 225 -14.12 -3.37 -18.58
CA GLU A 225 -15.13 -2.39 -18.21
C GLU A 225 -14.50 -1.16 -17.53
N LEU A 226 -13.64 -1.38 -16.53
CA LEU A 226 -13.01 -0.30 -15.76
C LEU A 226 -12.21 0.65 -16.66
N ILE A 227 -11.37 0.11 -17.56
CA ILE A 227 -10.52 0.92 -18.45
C ILE A 227 -11.25 1.52 -19.65
N SER A 228 -12.53 1.16 -19.88
CA SER A 228 -13.40 1.82 -20.85
C SER A 228 -13.98 3.14 -20.35
N ARG A 229 -13.92 3.39 -19.03
CA ARG A 229 -14.46 4.59 -18.40
C ARG A 229 -13.48 5.75 -18.54
N GLU A 230 -14.01 6.96 -18.74
CA GLU A 230 -13.18 8.17 -18.77
C GLU A 230 -12.82 8.61 -17.34
N PRO A 231 -11.56 8.96 -17.06
CA PRO A 231 -11.18 9.50 -15.76
C PRO A 231 -11.93 10.79 -15.41
N LEU A 232 -12.34 10.92 -14.15
CA LEU A 232 -12.88 12.14 -13.58
C LEU A 232 -11.76 12.95 -12.91
N PRO A 233 -11.97 14.23 -12.59
CA PRO A 233 -10.98 15.05 -11.90
C PRO A 233 -10.51 14.41 -10.60
N ALA A 234 -9.21 14.50 -10.32
CA ALA A 234 -8.64 14.04 -9.07
C ALA A 234 -9.22 14.81 -7.87
N PRO A 235 -9.46 14.16 -6.72
CA PRO A 235 -9.92 14.84 -5.52
C PRO A 235 -8.83 15.70 -4.90
N ASN A 236 -9.22 16.69 -4.12
CA ASN A 236 -8.30 17.40 -3.24
C ASN A 236 -8.03 16.54 -1.98
N PHE A 237 -6.76 16.29 -1.73
CA PHE A 237 -6.34 15.60 -0.50
C PHE A 237 -6.24 16.58 0.66
N TRP A 238 -6.89 16.27 1.77
CA TRP A 238 -6.78 17.02 3.01
C TRP A 238 -6.31 16.11 4.13
N LEU A 239 -5.28 16.56 4.86
CA LEU A 239 -4.77 15.94 6.06
C LEU A 239 -4.89 16.95 7.20
N ASN A 240 -5.38 16.54 8.37
CA ASN A 240 -5.56 17.41 9.53
C ASN A 240 -4.21 18.05 9.92
N PRO A 241 -4.04 19.38 9.76
CA PRO A 241 -2.77 20.04 10.01
C PRO A 241 -2.41 20.15 11.51
N GLU A 242 -3.37 19.90 12.40
CA GLU A 242 -3.15 19.98 13.85
C GLU A 242 -2.44 18.76 14.41
N VAL A 243 -2.46 17.63 13.71
CA VAL A 243 -1.76 16.40 14.12
C VAL A 243 -0.26 16.55 13.88
N LYS A 244 0.54 16.43 14.96
CA LYS A 244 2.01 16.62 14.95
C LYS A 244 2.78 15.36 15.29
N ASP A 245 2.14 14.32 15.80
CA ASP A 245 2.72 13.03 16.07
C ASP A 245 2.07 11.96 15.16
N PHE A 246 2.89 11.09 14.60
CA PHE A 246 2.41 10.01 13.72
C PHE A 246 1.40 9.10 14.44
N TYR A 247 1.59 8.91 15.73
CA TYR A 247 0.74 8.03 16.54
C TYR A 247 -0.60 8.63 16.96
N ASP A 248 -0.82 9.92 16.69
CA ASP A 248 -2.09 10.61 16.98
C ASP A 248 -3.05 10.61 15.78
N PHE A 249 -2.60 10.22 14.58
CA PHE A 249 -3.47 10.16 13.41
C PHE A 249 -4.57 9.10 13.55
N THR A 250 -5.73 9.44 13.04
CA THR A 250 -6.89 8.57 12.89
C THR A 250 -7.41 8.60 11.45
N PRO A 251 -8.29 7.66 11.04
CA PRO A 251 -8.91 7.72 9.71
C PRO A 251 -9.74 8.99 9.45
N ASP A 252 -10.19 9.68 10.50
CA ASP A 252 -10.97 10.92 10.37
C ASP A 252 -10.12 12.15 10.06
N ASP A 253 -8.80 12.06 10.22
CA ASP A 253 -7.84 13.10 9.89
C ASP A 253 -7.50 13.16 8.39
N VAL A 254 -8.06 12.25 7.58
CA VAL A 254 -7.86 12.17 6.13
C VAL A 254 -9.18 12.36 5.39
N LYS A 255 -9.19 13.27 4.40
CA LYS A 255 -10.36 13.49 3.53
C LYS A 255 -9.94 13.59 2.08
N LEU A 256 -10.82 13.11 1.20
CA LEU A 256 -10.76 13.35 -0.24
C LEU A 256 -11.94 14.27 -0.59
N GLU A 257 -11.66 15.55 -0.76
CA GLU A 257 -12.68 16.55 -1.06
C GLU A 257 -12.96 16.57 -2.56
N GLY A 258 -14.25 16.61 -2.93
CA GLY A 258 -14.66 16.54 -4.33
C GLY A 258 -14.41 15.18 -5.01
N TYR A 259 -14.31 14.10 -4.23
CA TYR A 259 -14.06 12.75 -4.75
C TYR A 259 -15.30 12.17 -5.43
N GLU A 260 -15.38 12.38 -6.73
CA GLU A 260 -16.39 11.79 -7.61
C GLU A 260 -15.83 10.56 -8.32
N THR A 261 -16.67 9.54 -8.51
CA THR A 261 -16.26 8.29 -9.15
C THR A 261 -17.40 7.71 -10.00
N HIS A 262 -17.00 6.90 -10.98
CA HIS A 262 -17.94 6.02 -11.65
C HIS A 262 -18.52 4.97 -10.67
N PRO A 263 -19.64 4.31 -11.02
CA PRO A 263 -20.25 3.27 -10.20
C PRO A 263 -19.24 2.17 -9.81
N GLN A 264 -19.39 1.64 -8.59
CA GLN A 264 -18.54 0.56 -8.08
C GLN A 264 -18.75 -0.72 -8.90
N ILE A 265 -17.67 -1.42 -9.19
CA ILE A 265 -17.71 -2.80 -9.68
C ILE A 265 -18.01 -3.70 -8.48
N LYS A 266 -19.11 -4.45 -8.57
CA LYS A 266 -19.58 -5.31 -7.49
C LYS A 266 -19.17 -6.76 -7.73
N ASN A 267 -19.24 -7.57 -6.66
CA ASN A 267 -19.03 -9.02 -6.72
C ASN A 267 -17.68 -9.42 -7.35
N ILE A 268 -16.62 -8.70 -6.99
CA ILE A 268 -15.27 -9.05 -7.42
C ILE A 268 -14.92 -10.39 -6.73
N PRO A 269 -14.71 -11.47 -7.49
CA PRO A 269 -14.31 -12.75 -6.90
C PRO A 269 -12.90 -12.65 -6.31
N ILE A 270 -12.66 -13.34 -5.21
CA ILE A 270 -11.37 -13.40 -4.54
C ILE A 270 -10.73 -14.77 -4.75
N ALA A 271 -9.46 -14.77 -5.15
CA ALA A 271 -8.64 -15.97 -5.23
C ALA A 271 -7.77 -16.09 -3.95
N VAL A 272 -7.74 -17.29 -3.33
CA VAL A 272 -7.05 -17.56 -2.06
C VAL A 272 -5.97 -18.63 -2.23
#